data_97530e9e6ea5f71009ab49866e8a030a
#
_entry.id   97530e9e6ea5f71009ab49866e8a030a
#
_cell.length_a   1.000
_cell.length_b   1.000
_cell.length_c   1.000
_cell.angle_alpha   90.00
_cell.angle_beta   90.00
_cell.angle_gamma   90.00
#
_symmetry.space_group_name_H-M   'P 1'
#
loop_
_entity.id
_entity.type
_entity.pdbx_description
1 polymer ?
#
loop_
_entity_poly.entity_id
_entity_poly.type
_entity_poly.pdbx_seq_one_letter_code
_entity_poly.pdbx_strand_id
1 'polypeptide(L)'
;MIFWVRHGQSTWNAIDRMQGHELSPPLTDLGRAQSTQAANALVGRGVVHLLSSPAVRALETAEIIGERLGLDVVTEPLLLEKGLDEEVVDVVTRVQKLVAADLPDHTVAVSHGDTIGLAVALLSRTSLSPPTNGSVTSVDPETGGVSITEASR
;
A
#
# COMPACT_ATOMS: atom_id res chain seq x y z
N MET A 1 -8.58 -12.34 0.14
CA MET A 1 -7.45 -11.71 0.88
C MET A 1 -6.91 -10.55 0.06
N ILE A 2 -6.64 -9.42 0.71
CA ILE A 2 -5.99 -8.27 0.08
C ILE A 2 -4.61 -8.11 0.70
N PHE A 3 -3.60 -7.88 -0.13
CA PHE A 3 -2.23 -7.59 0.30
C PHE A 3 -2.00 -6.08 0.20
N TRP A 4 -1.82 -5.46 1.35
CA TRP A 4 -1.58 -4.02 1.44
C TRP A 4 -0.08 -3.78 1.44
N VAL A 5 0.42 -3.03 0.46
CA VAL A 5 1.84 -2.72 0.33
C VAL A 5 2.03 -1.23 0.53
N ARG A 6 2.80 -0.84 1.55
CA ARG A 6 3.26 0.55 1.65
C ARG A 6 4.35 0.77 0.62
N HIS A 7 4.26 1.85 -0.16
CA HIS A 7 5.30 2.21 -1.12
C HIS A 7 6.69 2.24 -0.48
N GLY A 8 7.73 2.03 -1.27
CA GLY A 8 9.11 2.15 -0.82
C GLY A 8 9.45 3.60 -0.38
N GLN A 9 10.60 3.78 0.25
CA GLN A 9 11.05 5.10 0.68
C GLN A 9 11.06 6.08 -0.50
N SER A 10 10.38 7.23 -0.33
CA SER A 10 10.45 8.33 -1.27
C SER A 10 11.54 9.33 -0.87
N THR A 11 11.90 10.23 -1.79
CA THR A 11 12.88 11.29 -1.50
C THR A 11 12.42 12.19 -0.35
N TRP A 12 11.10 12.40 -0.18
CA TRP A 12 10.57 13.18 0.93
C TRP A 12 10.54 12.39 2.24
N ASN A 13 10.30 11.06 2.20
CA ASN A 13 10.46 10.23 3.38
C ASN A 13 11.90 10.28 3.91
N ALA A 14 12.89 10.29 3.02
CA ALA A 14 14.29 10.31 3.40
C ALA A 14 14.69 11.57 4.19
N ILE A 15 13.93 12.66 4.05
CA ILE A 15 14.17 13.93 4.76
C ILE A 15 13.03 14.28 5.74
N ASP A 16 12.20 13.30 6.09
CA ASP A 16 11.05 13.44 6.99
C ASP A 16 10.07 14.56 6.59
N ARG A 17 9.93 14.80 5.28
CA ARG A 17 9.00 15.79 4.75
C ARG A 17 7.64 15.14 4.47
N MET A 18 6.57 15.76 5.01
CA MET A 18 5.21 15.29 4.78
C MET A 18 4.79 15.49 3.33
N GLN A 19 4.19 14.46 2.74
CA GLN A 19 3.83 14.43 1.32
C GLN A 19 2.36 14.76 1.07
N GLY A 20 1.45 14.27 1.91
CA GLY A 20 0.02 14.47 1.71
C GLY A 20 -0.39 14.07 0.29
N HIS A 21 -1.07 14.96 -0.43
CA HIS A 21 -1.47 14.75 -1.82
C HIS A 21 -0.42 15.19 -2.84
N GLU A 22 0.81 15.54 -2.41
CA GLU A 22 1.89 15.80 -3.37
C GLU A 22 2.27 14.49 -4.06
N LEU A 23 2.09 14.45 -5.38
CA LEU A 23 2.23 13.22 -6.15
C LEU A 23 3.66 12.97 -6.65
N SER A 24 4.45 14.04 -6.78
CA SER A 24 5.72 14.00 -7.53
C SER A 24 6.93 13.35 -6.85
N PRO A 25 7.06 13.28 -5.49
CA PRO A 25 8.26 12.70 -4.89
C PRO A 25 8.47 11.24 -5.32
N PRO A 26 9.60 10.93 -6.02
CA PRO A 26 9.89 9.58 -6.48
C PRO A 26 10.53 8.73 -5.39
N LEU A 27 10.72 7.44 -5.67
CA LEU A 27 11.46 6.54 -4.81
C LEU A 27 12.95 6.89 -4.79
N THR A 28 13.58 6.63 -3.64
CA THR A 28 15.04 6.58 -3.52
C THR A 28 15.54 5.20 -4.00
N ASP A 29 16.88 5.03 -4.08
CA ASP A 29 17.45 3.70 -4.38
C ASP A 29 17.06 2.68 -3.31
N LEU A 30 17.05 3.08 -2.03
CA LEU A 30 16.55 2.24 -0.95
C LEU A 30 15.07 1.89 -1.18
N GLY A 31 14.25 2.86 -1.58
CA GLY A 31 12.83 2.64 -1.88
C GLY A 31 12.61 1.62 -2.99
N ARG A 32 13.43 1.64 -4.03
CA ARG A 32 13.39 0.63 -5.10
C ARG A 32 13.77 -0.76 -4.59
N ALA A 33 14.81 -0.84 -3.75
CA ALA A 33 15.21 -2.10 -3.12
C ALA A 33 14.10 -2.66 -2.22
N GLN A 34 13.45 -1.80 -1.44
CA GLN A 34 12.31 -2.19 -0.60
C GLN A 34 11.13 -2.70 -1.44
N SER A 35 10.87 -2.04 -2.57
CA SER A 35 9.81 -2.46 -3.50
C SER A 35 10.11 -3.83 -4.13
N THR A 36 11.37 -4.09 -4.45
CA THR A 36 11.82 -5.40 -4.94
C THR A 36 11.61 -6.49 -3.88
N GLN A 37 11.90 -6.19 -2.62
CA GLN A 37 11.64 -7.13 -1.53
C GLN A 37 10.16 -7.42 -1.37
N ALA A 38 9.31 -6.39 -1.45
CA ALA A 38 7.86 -6.57 -1.42
C ALA A 38 7.38 -7.48 -2.57
N ALA A 39 7.88 -7.23 -3.79
CA ALA A 39 7.57 -8.06 -4.95
C ALA A 39 7.96 -9.51 -4.72
N ASN A 40 9.15 -9.77 -4.20
CA ASN A 40 9.63 -11.12 -3.91
C ASN A 40 8.78 -11.81 -2.85
N ALA A 41 8.32 -11.07 -1.83
CA ALA A 41 7.44 -11.61 -0.79
C ALA A 41 6.06 -12.02 -1.36
N LEU A 42 5.64 -11.45 -2.48
CA LEU A 42 4.35 -11.72 -3.12
C LEU A 42 4.42 -12.86 -4.15
N VAL A 43 5.60 -13.29 -4.55
CA VAL A 43 5.77 -14.41 -5.47
C VAL A 43 5.15 -15.68 -4.88
N GLY A 44 4.36 -16.39 -5.68
CA GLY A 44 3.73 -17.62 -5.23
C GLY A 44 2.51 -17.44 -4.32
N ARG A 45 2.07 -16.18 -4.09
CA ARG A 45 0.90 -15.90 -3.26
C ARG A 45 -0.41 -15.86 -4.06
N GLY A 46 -0.36 -16.16 -5.34
CA GLY A 46 -1.57 -16.24 -6.18
C GLY A 46 -2.16 -14.87 -6.54
N VAL A 47 -1.38 -13.81 -6.51
CA VAL A 47 -1.85 -12.45 -6.83
C VAL A 47 -2.36 -12.39 -8.27
N VAL A 48 -3.57 -11.87 -8.46
CA VAL A 48 -4.23 -11.77 -9.77
C VAL A 48 -4.56 -10.34 -10.17
N HIS A 49 -4.48 -9.39 -9.25
CA HIS A 49 -4.86 -8.00 -9.51
C HIS A 49 -3.96 -7.06 -8.73
N LEU A 50 -3.56 -5.96 -9.37
CA LEU A 50 -2.61 -5.00 -8.79
C LEU A 50 -3.13 -3.58 -8.93
N LEU A 51 -3.47 -2.99 -7.79
CA LEU A 51 -3.92 -1.60 -7.68
C LEU A 51 -2.83 -0.73 -7.09
N SER A 52 -2.81 0.54 -7.48
CA SER A 52 -1.89 1.52 -6.91
C SER A 52 -2.53 2.90 -6.73
N SER A 53 -2.16 3.56 -5.64
CA SER A 53 -2.36 5.00 -5.50
C SER A 53 -1.75 5.74 -6.71
N PRO A 54 -2.29 6.89 -7.11
CA PRO A 54 -1.74 7.67 -8.23
C PRO A 54 -0.44 8.40 -7.93
N ALA A 55 0.02 8.44 -6.68
CA ALA A 55 1.30 9.07 -6.34
C ALA A 55 2.47 8.33 -7.00
N VAL A 56 3.46 9.08 -7.53
CA VAL A 56 4.61 8.51 -8.24
C VAL A 56 5.33 7.45 -7.42
N ARG A 57 5.55 7.69 -6.13
CA ARG A 57 6.19 6.72 -5.23
C ARG A 57 5.44 5.40 -5.14
N ALA A 58 4.12 5.44 -5.17
CA ALA A 58 3.28 4.23 -5.16
C ALA A 58 3.28 3.54 -6.53
N LEU A 59 3.18 4.32 -7.60
CA LEU A 59 3.22 3.78 -8.98
C LEU A 59 4.55 3.11 -9.28
N GLU A 60 5.67 3.74 -8.90
CA GLU A 60 7.00 3.12 -9.08
C GLU A 60 7.13 1.82 -8.31
N THR A 61 6.62 1.77 -7.07
CA THR A 61 6.56 0.53 -6.28
C THR A 61 5.71 -0.53 -6.99
N ALA A 62 4.52 -0.14 -7.44
CA ALA A 62 3.59 -1.05 -8.12
C ALA A 62 4.17 -1.57 -9.44
N GLU A 63 4.87 -0.73 -10.20
CA GLU A 63 5.52 -1.14 -11.45
C GLU A 63 6.58 -2.22 -11.20
N ILE A 64 7.38 -2.08 -10.16
CA ILE A 64 8.36 -3.09 -9.76
C ILE A 64 7.66 -4.40 -9.40
N ILE A 65 6.56 -4.33 -8.65
CA ILE A 65 5.76 -5.51 -8.29
C ILE A 65 5.15 -6.14 -9.55
N GLY A 66 4.55 -5.31 -10.41
CA GLY A 66 3.90 -5.77 -11.64
C GLY A 66 4.87 -6.45 -12.59
N GLU A 67 6.06 -5.91 -12.75
CA GLU A 67 7.12 -6.52 -13.56
C GLU A 67 7.51 -7.90 -13.03
N ARG A 68 7.64 -8.02 -11.71
CA ARG A 68 8.01 -9.29 -11.06
C ARG A 68 6.91 -10.34 -11.14
N LEU A 69 5.64 -9.94 -11.06
CA LEU A 69 4.49 -10.86 -11.03
C LEU A 69 3.82 -11.03 -12.39
N GLY A 70 4.21 -10.27 -13.42
CA GLY A 70 3.58 -10.30 -14.73
C GLY A 70 2.18 -9.69 -14.75
N LEU A 71 1.94 -8.64 -13.97
CA LEU A 71 0.65 -7.97 -13.85
C LEU A 71 0.73 -6.50 -14.26
N ASP A 72 -0.33 -6.01 -14.89
CA ASP A 72 -0.49 -4.59 -15.18
C ASP A 72 -0.95 -3.84 -13.94
N VAL A 73 -0.48 -2.60 -13.78
CA VAL A 73 -0.88 -1.72 -12.68
C VAL A 73 -2.16 -0.99 -13.05
N VAL A 74 -3.16 -1.03 -12.17
CA VAL A 74 -4.39 -0.25 -12.27
C VAL A 74 -4.35 0.84 -11.21
N THR A 75 -4.46 2.09 -11.62
CA THR A 75 -4.48 3.23 -10.71
C THR A 75 -5.83 3.32 -10.00
N GLU A 76 -5.80 3.48 -8.67
CA GLU A 76 -6.99 3.61 -7.83
C GLU A 76 -6.88 4.85 -6.92
N PRO A 77 -7.60 5.94 -7.24
CA PRO A 77 -7.53 7.18 -6.44
C PRO A 77 -7.94 7.03 -4.97
N LEU A 78 -8.75 6.04 -4.63
CA LEU A 78 -9.16 5.80 -3.25
C LEU A 78 -8.00 5.37 -2.35
N LEU A 79 -6.86 4.96 -2.94
CA LEU A 79 -5.66 4.55 -2.22
C LEU A 79 -4.72 5.71 -1.87
N LEU A 80 -5.09 6.94 -2.19
CA LEU A 80 -4.25 8.11 -1.97
C LEU A 80 -3.95 8.32 -0.47
N GLU A 81 -2.79 8.90 -0.19
CA GLU A 81 -2.40 9.30 1.16
C GLU A 81 -3.37 10.35 1.74
N LYS A 82 -3.49 10.40 3.05
CA LYS A 82 -4.24 11.47 3.71
C LYS A 82 -3.60 12.82 3.34
N GLY A 83 -4.39 13.71 2.76
CA GLY A 83 -3.98 15.07 2.46
C GLY A 83 -3.83 15.91 3.73
N LEU A 84 -3.02 16.97 3.66
CA LEU A 84 -2.79 17.85 4.80
C LEU A 84 -4.08 18.55 5.25
N ASP A 85 -4.99 18.82 4.31
CA ASP A 85 -6.29 19.45 4.56
C ASP A 85 -7.43 18.44 4.73
N GLU A 86 -7.12 17.17 4.68
CA GLU A 86 -8.10 16.09 4.78
C GLU A 86 -8.25 15.63 6.22
N GLU A 87 -9.48 15.33 6.64
CA GLU A 87 -9.75 14.75 7.94
C GLU A 87 -9.60 13.22 7.91
N VAL A 88 -9.35 12.60 9.06
CA VAL A 88 -9.26 11.14 9.15
C VAL A 88 -10.55 10.47 8.66
N VAL A 89 -11.72 11.07 8.95
CA VAL A 89 -13.02 10.54 8.50
C VAL A 89 -13.12 10.48 6.97
N ASP A 90 -12.46 11.39 6.24
CA ASP A 90 -12.46 11.38 4.78
C ASP A 90 -11.68 10.18 4.26
N VAL A 91 -10.54 9.86 4.87
CA VAL A 91 -9.74 8.69 4.53
C VAL A 91 -10.50 7.41 4.85
N VAL A 92 -11.13 7.34 6.02
CA VAL A 92 -11.98 6.19 6.40
C VAL A 92 -13.09 5.97 5.37
N THR A 93 -13.74 7.05 4.93
CA THR A 93 -14.79 6.97 3.90
C THR A 93 -14.26 6.42 2.58
N ARG A 94 -13.07 6.86 2.14
CA ARG A 94 -12.43 6.35 0.92
C ARG A 94 -12.11 4.85 1.04
N VAL A 95 -11.54 4.46 2.17
CA VAL A 95 -11.18 3.05 2.42
C VAL A 95 -12.43 2.17 2.47
N GLN A 96 -13.50 2.63 3.11
CA GLN A 96 -14.78 1.91 3.15
C GLN A 96 -15.33 1.68 1.74
N LYS A 97 -15.26 2.69 0.86
CA LYS A 97 -15.67 2.56 -0.53
C LYS A 97 -14.83 1.52 -1.27
N LEU A 98 -13.52 1.53 -1.06
CA LEU A 98 -12.61 0.58 -1.68
C LEU A 98 -12.91 -0.86 -1.26
N VAL A 99 -13.10 -1.08 0.04
CA VAL A 99 -13.41 -2.41 0.58
C VAL A 99 -14.78 -2.89 0.10
N ALA A 100 -15.76 -1.97 0.00
CA ALA A 100 -17.11 -2.30 -0.48
C ALA A 100 -17.18 -2.51 -2.00
N ALA A 101 -16.13 -2.15 -2.75
CA ALA A 101 -16.10 -2.29 -4.21
C ALA A 101 -15.95 -3.75 -4.69
N ASP A 102 -15.98 -4.72 -3.78
CA ASP A 102 -15.89 -6.15 -4.10
C ASP A 102 -14.66 -6.49 -4.93
N LEU A 103 -13.49 -6.10 -4.43
CA LEU A 103 -12.22 -6.37 -5.08
C LEU A 103 -11.99 -7.90 -5.24
N PRO A 104 -11.38 -8.33 -6.35
CA PRO A 104 -11.02 -9.74 -6.50
C PRO A 104 -10.16 -10.23 -5.34
N ASP A 105 -10.36 -11.48 -4.93
CA ASP A 105 -9.49 -12.10 -3.95
C ASP A 105 -8.05 -12.14 -4.49
N HIS A 106 -7.07 -12.01 -3.60
CA HIS A 106 -5.65 -11.93 -3.97
C HIS A 106 -5.29 -10.68 -4.79
N THR A 107 -5.87 -9.55 -4.42
CA THR A 107 -5.51 -8.23 -4.94
C THR A 107 -4.39 -7.63 -4.10
N VAL A 108 -3.39 -7.06 -4.77
CA VAL A 108 -2.39 -6.19 -4.14
C VAL A 108 -2.84 -4.74 -4.26
N ALA A 109 -2.80 -4.02 -3.16
CA ALA A 109 -3.10 -2.58 -3.12
C ALA A 109 -1.87 -1.82 -2.60
N VAL A 110 -1.21 -1.08 -3.48
CA VAL A 110 -0.06 -0.24 -3.12
C VAL A 110 -0.56 1.12 -2.67
N SER A 111 -0.24 1.50 -1.45
CA SER A 111 -0.77 2.70 -0.83
C SER A 111 0.22 3.28 0.19
N HIS A 112 -0.27 3.99 1.16
CA HIS A 112 0.47 4.81 2.11
C HIS A 112 0.23 4.35 3.55
N GLY A 113 1.16 4.68 4.44
CA GLY A 113 1.15 4.19 5.81
C GLY A 113 -0.15 4.48 6.57
N ASP A 114 -0.66 5.70 6.49
CA ASP A 114 -1.89 6.11 7.18
C ASP A 114 -3.14 5.42 6.58
N THR A 115 -3.25 5.40 5.26
CA THR A 115 -4.37 4.76 4.56
C THR A 115 -4.40 3.26 4.85
N ILE A 116 -3.25 2.59 4.78
CA ILE A 116 -3.14 1.15 5.08
C ILE A 116 -3.48 0.89 6.54
N GLY A 117 -2.95 1.69 7.46
CA GLY A 117 -3.24 1.54 8.89
C GLY A 117 -4.74 1.58 9.18
N LEU A 118 -5.46 2.52 8.56
CA LEU A 118 -6.91 2.62 8.69
C LEU A 118 -7.64 1.44 8.04
N ALA A 119 -7.20 1.01 6.85
CA ALA A 119 -7.80 -0.14 6.17
C ALA A 119 -7.67 -1.42 7.01
N VAL A 120 -6.48 -1.67 7.54
CA VAL A 120 -6.22 -2.85 8.36
C VAL A 120 -7.00 -2.79 9.66
N ALA A 121 -7.11 -1.62 10.29
CA ALA A 121 -7.91 -1.44 11.49
C ALA A 121 -9.40 -1.75 11.24
N LEU A 122 -9.93 -1.32 10.11
CA LEU A 122 -11.32 -1.60 9.72
C LEU A 122 -11.57 -3.10 9.47
N LEU A 123 -10.64 -3.77 8.82
CA LEU A 123 -10.78 -5.18 8.44
C LEU A 123 -10.50 -6.13 9.60
N SER A 124 -9.50 -5.84 10.42
CA SER A 124 -9.07 -6.70 11.52
C SER A 124 -9.72 -6.35 12.84
N ARG A 125 -10.35 -5.18 12.95
CA ARG A 125 -10.86 -4.58 14.19
C ARG A 125 -9.75 -4.40 15.24
N THR A 126 -8.50 -4.32 14.80
CA THR A 126 -7.32 -4.14 15.63
C THR A 126 -6.60 -2.88 15.20
N SER A 127 -6.21 -2.03 16.15
CA SER A 127 -5.40 -0.86 15.86
C SER A 127 -3.95 -1.30 15.66
N LEU A 128 -3.34 -0.85 14.56
CA LEU A 128 -1.93 -1.12 14.26
C LEU A 128 -1.19 0.19 14.06
N SER A 129 0.12 0.14 14.35
CA SER A 129 1.03 1.21 13.95
C SER A 129 1.09 1.27 12.42
N PRO A 130 1.29 2.47 11.83
CA PRO A 130 1.46 2.57 10.39
C PRO A 130 2.58 1.64 9.89
N PRO A 131 2.38 0.93 8.78
CA PRO A 131 3.39 0.01 8.25
C PRO A 131 4.64 0.77 7.78
N THR A 132 5.77 0.09 7.78
CA THR A 132 7.03 0.62 7.28
C THR A 132 7.11 0.59 5.75
N ASN A 133 8.01 1.37 5.16
CA ASN A 133 8.19 1.43 3.70
C ASN A 133 8.50 0.04 3.13
N GLY A 134 7.77 -0.33 2.09
CA GLY A 134 7.95 -1.62 1.40
C GLY A 134 7.38 -2.83 2.15
N SER A 135 6.70 -2.64 3.28
CA SER A 135 6.09 -3.74 4.00
C SER A 135 4.84 -4.26 3.29
N VAL A 136 4.58 -5.55 3.44
CA VAL A 136 3.37 -6.21 2.95
C VAL A 136 2.54 -6.64 4.16
N THR A 137 1.31 -6.16 4.23
CA THR A 137 0.36 -6.50 5.30
C THR A 137 -0.86 -7.18 4.69
N SER A 138 -1.26 -8.30 5.26
CA SER A 138 -2.50 -8.97 4.85
C SER A 138 -3.36 -9.25 6.07
N VAL A 139 -4.68 -9.28 5.86
CA VAL A 139 -5.66 -9.63 6.89
C VAL A 139 -6.42 -10.85 6.41
N ASP A 140 -6.47 -11.87 7.26
CA ASP A 140 -7.28 -13.06 6.98
C ASP A 140 -8.76 -12.68 7.07
N PRO A 141 -9.54 -12.85 6.00
CA PRO A 141 -10.94 -12.43 5.98
C PRO A 141 -11.83 -13.26 6.92
N GLU A 142 -11.42 -14.45 7.30
CA GLU A 142 -12.21 -15.34 8.18
C GLU A 142 -11.91 -15.06 9.66
N THR A 143 -10.63 -14.92 10.02
CA THR A 143 -10.21 -14.79 11.42
C THR A 143 -9.91 -13.36 11.85
N GLY A 144 -9.68 -12.45 10.91
CA GLY A 144 -9.17 -11.11 11.19
C GLY A 144 -7.69 -11.10 11.55
N GLY A 145 -7.00 -12.23 11.43
CA GLY A 145 -5.56 -12.34 11.73
C GLY A 145 -4.72 -11.50 10.77
N VAL A 146 -3.73 -10.79 11.31
CA VAL A 146 -2.86 -9.89 10.55
C VAL A 146 -1.48 -10.52 10.38
N SER A 147 -0.97 -10.50 9.14
CA SER A 147 0.39 -10.93 8.82
C SER A 147 1.15 -9.76 8.19
N ILE A 148 2.37 -9.52 8.66
CA ILE A 148 3.22 -8.42 8.19
C ILE A 148 4.58 -8.98 7.78
N THR A 149 5.03 -8.64 6.57
CA THR A 149 6.39 -8.89 6.09
C THR A 149 7.05 -7.54 5.87
N GLU A 150 8.10 -7.24 6.63
CA GLU A 150 8.81 -5.97 6.53
C GLU A 150 9.99 -6.07 5.55
N ALA A 151 10.25 -4.96 4.85
CA ALA A 151 11.45 -4.83 4.03
C ALA A 151 12.65 -4.46 4.90
N SER A 152 13.85 -4.84 4.47
CA SER A 152 15.09 -4.40 5.10
C SER A 152 15.27 -2.89 4.97
N ARG A 153 15.82 -2.30 5.99
CA ARG A 153 16.10 -0.86 6.03
C ARG A 153 17.50 -0.56 5.50
#